data_d08de9f65c79fec2089bc632b2ea951e
#
_entry.id   d08de9f65c79fec2089bc632b2ea951e
#
_cell.length_a   1.000
_cell.length_b   1.000
_cell.length_c   1.000
_cell.angle_alpha   90.00
_cell.angle_beta   90.00
_cell.angle_gamma   90.00
#
_symmetry.space_group_name_H-M   'P 1'
#
loop_
_entity.id
_entity.type
_entity.pdbx_description
1 polymer ?
#
loop_
_entity_poly.entity_id
_entity_poly.type
_entity_poly.pdbx_seq_one_letter_code
_entity_poly.pdbx_strand_id
1 'polypeptide(L)'
;MPTISITSNEGTLTSASAVLLVAATNAAFNQPALRIDQAGTCGGAASIKINDPNPDIEFVETDQVAPAGKYEIAVQSDKLQINGRNATDDGFETIVVFQRRAAGGNIGIRTKDQFGSGEGVIAIANASVEPTVNPAGGGILYVKDGALMYRGSSGHVKMIAKA
;
A
#
# COMPACT_ATOMS: atom_id res chain seq x y z
N MET A 1 -10.32 34.94 0.74
CA MET A 1 -9.40 34.27 -0.19
C MET A 1 -10.21 33.81 -1.40
N PRO A 2 -9.72 33.99 -2.64
CA PRO A 2 -10.38 33.41 -3.77
C PRO A 2 -10.28 31.90 -3.70
N THR A 3 -11.38 31.20 -3.87
CA THR A 3 -11.47 29.75 -3.92
C THR A 3 -11.71 29.34 -5.36
N ILE A 4 -10.86 28.47 -5.90
CA ILE A 4 -11.15 27.80 -7.16
C ILE A 4 -11.87 26.50 -6.80
N SER A 5 -13.12 26.37 -7.24
CA SER A 5 -13.91 25.15 -7.08
C SER A 5 -14.09 24.52 -8.45
N ILE A 6 -13.68 23.27 -8.59
CA ILE A 6 -13.94 22.47 -9.80
C ILE A 6 -14.92 21.40 -9.39
N THR A 7 -16.14 21.47 -9.93
CA THR A 7 -17.21 20.50 -9.65
C THR A 7 -17.70 19.89 -10.95
N SER A 8 -17.97 18.58 -10.95
CA SER A 8 -18.67 17.89 -12.02
C SER A 8 -20.01 17.39 -11.51
N ASN A 9 -21.08 17.69 -12.26
CA ASN A 9 -22.44 17.18 -12.02
C ASN A 9 -22.77 15.98 -12.92
N GLU A 10 -21.79 15.41 -13.60
CA GLU A 10 -22.03 14.30 -14.51
C GLU A 10 -22.26 13.02 -13.71
N GLY A 11 -23.46 12.47 -13.81
CA GLY A 11 -23.90 11.30 -13.03
C GLY A 11 -23.23 9.97 -13.44
N THR A 12 -22.47 9.95 -14.53
CA THR A 12 -21.72 8.77 -14.97
C THR A 12 -20.48 9.22 -15.71
N LEU A 13 -19.33 9.20 -15.05
CA LEU A 13 -18.04 9.32 -15.73
C LEU A 13 -17.66 7.92 -16.26
N THR A 14 -17.26 7.84 -17.51
CA THR A 14 -16.65 6.62 -18.05
C THR A 14 -15.27 6.43 -17.41
N SER A 15 -14.76 5.21 -17.37
CA SER A 15 -13.48 4.85 -16.73
C SER A 15 -12.25 5.65 -17.23
N ALA A 16 -12.38 6.43 -18.29
CA ALA A 16 -11.35 7.29 -18.85
C ALA A 16 -11.55 8.79 -18.56
N SER A 17 -12.55 9.16 -17.76
CA SER A 17 -12.89 10.57 -17.50
C SER A 17 -12.34 11.02 -16.16
N ALA A 18 -11.64 12.15 -16.15
CA ALA A 18 -11.19 12.83 -14.94
C ALA A 18 -11.81 14.24 -14.86
N VAL A 19 -12.20 14.67 -13.65
CA VAL A 19 -12.69 16.05 -13.42
C VAL A 19 -11.54 17.06 -13.54
N LEU A 20 -10.34 16.69 -13.10
CA LEU A 20 -9.13 17.48 -13.24
C LEU A 20 -7.99 16.55 -13.71
N LEU A 21 -7.43 16.85 -14.88
CA LEU A 21 -6.22 16.22 -15.39
C LEU A 21 -5.05 17.19 -15.24
N VAL A 22 -4.02 16.81 -14.48
CA VAL A 22 -2.72 17.47 -14.44
C VAL A 22 -1.73 16.57 -15.16
N ALA A 23 -1.27 17.00 -16.34
CA ALA A 23 -0.39 16.19 -17.18
C ALA A 23 0.87 16.98 -17.58
N ALA A 24 2.04 16.37 -17.41
CA ALA A 24 3.32 16.82 -17.94
C ALA A 24 3.71 15.90 -19.12
N THR A 25 3.51 16.35 -20.33
CA THR A 25 3.69 15.53 -21.55
C THR A 25 5.06 15.72 -22.23
N ASN A 26 5.87 16.66 -21.75
CA ASN A 26 7.22 16.87 -22.28
C ASN A 26 8.20 15.92 -21.61
N ALA A 27 8.85 15.05 -22.38
CA ALA A 27 9.83 14.08 -21.88
C ALA A 27 11.06 14.73 -21.17
N ALA A 28 11.36 16.00 -21.47
CA ALA A 28 12.41 16.76 -20.80
C ALA A 28 11.92 17.47 -19.50
N PHE A 29 10.65 17.32 -19.12
CA PHE A 29 10.09 17.94 -17.92
C PHE A 29 10.60 17.22 -16.66
N ASN A 30 11.40 17.91 -15.85
CA ASN A 30 12.03 17.37 -14.65
C ASN A 30 11.50 17.99 -13.33
N GLN A 31 10.33 18.61 -13.39
CA GLN A 31 9.63 19.18 -12.23
C GLN A 31 8.38 18.37 -11.90
N PRO A 32 7.89 18.39 -10.65
CA PRO A 32 6.67 17.68 -10.29
C PRO A 32 5.47 18.26 -11.05
N ALA A 33 4.62 17.40 -11.63
CA ALA A 33 3.39 17.80 -12.31
C ALA A 33 2.38 18.44 -11.36
N LEU A 34 2.33 18.00 -10.10
CA LEU A 34 1.55 18.60 -9.02
C LEU A 34 2.47 18.91 -7.85
N ARG A 35 2.47 20.17 -7.41
CA ARG A 35 3.19 20.63 -6.22
C ARG A 35 2.21 21.30 -5.26
N ILE A 36 2.23 20.91 -4.00
CA ILE A 36 1.41 21.48 -2.93
C ILE A 36 2.36 22.07 -1.89
N ASP A 37 2.42 23.40 -1.82
CA ASP A 37 3.21 24.14 -0.84
C ASP A 37 2.27 24.71 0.22
N GLN A 38 2.48 24.37 1.47
CA GLN A 38 1.77 24.94 2.59
C GLN A 38 2.76 25.63 3.54
N ALA A 39 2.72 26.95 3.56
CA ALA A 39 3.47 27.75 4.51
C ALA A 39 2.63 27.96 5.77
N GLY A 40 3.08 27.43 6.91
CA GLY A 40 2.42 27.53 8.20
C GLY A 40 1.99 26.20 8.78
N THR A 41 1.49 26.21 10.01
CA THR A 41 0.98 25.03 10.68
C THR A 41 -0.45 24.71 10.21
N CYS A 42 -0.70 23.49 9.84
CA CYS A 42 -2.03 23.04 9.37
C CYS A 42 -3.13 23.10 10.43
N GLY A 43 -2.79 23.38 11.70
CA GLY A 43 -3.77 23.43 12.79
C GLY A 43 -4.59 22.14 12.93
N GLY A 44 -4.02 20.99 12.52
CA GLY A 44 -4.72 19.70 12.48
C GLY A 44 -5.47 19.40 11.18
N ALA A 45 -5.48 20.33 10.19
CA ALA A 45 -6.06 20.06 8.88
C ALA A 45 -5.05 19.38 7.93
N ALA A 46 -5.52 18.49 7.08
CA ALA A 46 -4.68 17.84 6.06
C ALA A 46 -4.47 18.74 4.85
N SER A 47 -3.27 18.73 4.27
CA SER A 47 -2.95 19.43 3.02
C SER A 47 -3.64 18.80 1.80
N ILE A 48 -3.86 17.49 1.82
CA ILE A 48 -4.66 16.73 0.85
C ILE A 48 -5.70 15.96 1.64
N LYS A 49 -6.97 16.08 1.26
CA LYS A 49 -8.08 15.32 1.82
C LYS A 49 -8.88 14.66 0.71
N ILE A 50 -8.91 13.34 0.70
CA ILE A 50 -9.72 12.53 -0.19
C ILE A 50 -10.93 12.05 0.61
N ASN A 51 -12.14 12.44 0.22
CA ASN A 51 -13.39 12.01 0.83
C ASN A 51 -14.09 11.04 -0.12
N ASP A 52 -14.00 9.77 0.17
CA ASP A 52 -14.63 8.68 -0.57
C ASP A 52 -14.98 7.56 0.42
N PRO A 53 -15.99 6.71 0.19
CA PRO A 53 -16.23 5.51 1.02
C PRO A 53 -15.05 4.55 1.08
N ASN A 54 -14.23 4.48 0.01
CA ASN A 54 -13.01 3.68 -0.10
C ASN A 54 -11.92 4.48 -0.81
N PRO A 55 -11.34 5.54 -0.16
CA PRO A 55 -10.37 6.41 -0.81
C PRO A 55 -9.09 5.64 -1.14
N ASP A 56 -8.57 5.86 -2.35
CA ASP A 56 -7.35 5.26 -2.85
C ASP A 56 -6.46 6.23 -3.65
N ILE A 57 -5.20 5.84 -3.83
CA ILE A 57 -4.23 6.44 -4.74
C ILE A 57 -3.51 5.30 -5.45
N GLU A 58 -3.66 5.22 -6.78
CA GLU A 58 -2.96 4.25 -7.62
C GLU A 58 -1.65 4.84 -8.18
N PHE A 59 -0.61 4.02 -8.19
CA PHE A 59 0.69 4.28 -8.80
C PHE A 59 0.89 3.29 -9.95
N VAL A 60 1.19 3.81 -11.13
CA VAL A 60 1.45 3.00 -12.32
C VAL A 60 2.81 3.36 -12.92
N GLU A 61 3.73 2.41 -12.91
CA GLU A 61 5.03 2.50 -13.57
C GLU A 61 4.86 2.05 -15.02
N THR A 62 5.00 2.99 -15.96
CA THR A 62 4.59 2.77 -17.35
C THR A 62 5.63 2.04 -18.21
N ASP A 63 6.85 1.85 -17.71
CA ASP A 63 7.93 1.08 -18.35
C ASP A 63 7.96 -0.41 -17.94
N GLN A 64 7.03 -0.82 -17.07
CA GLN A 64 6.84 -2.21 -16.68
C GLN A 64 5.69 -2.86 -17.46
N VAL A 65 5.82 -4.17 -17.69
CA VAL A 65 4.75 -4.96 -18.29
C VAL A 65 3.75 -5.36 -17.20
N ALA A 66 2.46 -5.06 -17.41
CA ALA A 66 1.41 -5.43 -16.46
C ALA A 66 1.45 -6.94 -16.10
N PRO A 67 1.17 -7.31 -14.84
CA PRO A 67 0.72 -6.48 -13.73
C PRO A 67 1.85 -5.79 -12.94
N ALA A 68 3.12 -5.96 -13.32
CA ALA A 68 4.23 -5.34 -12.61
C ALA A 68 4.13 -3.80 -12.63
N GLY A 69 4.73 -3.15 -11.63
CA GLY A 69 4.77 -1.69 -11.51
C GLY A 69 3.44 -1.03 -11.10
N LYS A 70 2.41 -1.79 -10.70
CA LYS A 70 1.12 -1.26 -10.28
C LYS A 70 0.88 -1.48 -8.79
N TYR A 71 0.73 -0.39 -8.06
CA TYR A 71 0.50 -0.36 -6.62
C TYR A 71 -0.62 0.59 -6.24
N GLU A 72 -1.26 0.34 -5.11
CA GLU A 72 -2.32 1.17 -4.57
C GLU A 72 -2.09 1.40 -3.08
N ILE A 73 -2.38 2.62 -2.62
CA ILE A 73 -2.58 2.93 -1.21
C ILE A 73 -4.06 3.19 -1.02
N ALA A 74 -4.75 2.35 -0.25
CA ALA A 74 -6.20 2.43 -0.05
C ALA A 74 -6.59 2.44 1.41
N VAL A 75 -7.72 3.09 1.74
CA VAL A 75 -8.37 2.97 3.05
C VAL A 75 -9.71 2.27 2.88
N GLN A 76 -9.86 1.09 3.47
CA GLN A 76 -11.07 0.29 3.41
C GLN A 76 -11.35 -0.42 4.73
N SER A 77 -12.59 -0.38 5.20
CA SER A 77 -13.02 -1.09 6.42
C SER A 77 -12.13 -0.79 7.63
N ASP A 78 -11.82 0.48 7.85
CA ASP A 78 -10.96 0.98 8.94
C ASP A 78 -9.51 0.46 8.90
N LYS A 79 -9.00 0.17 7.70
CA LYS A 79 -7.64 -0.30 7.43
C LYS A 79 -6.98 0.55 6.35
N LEU A 80 -5.76 1.02 6.60
CA LEU A 80 -4.87 1.53 5.57
C LEU A 80 -4.12 0.35 4.96
N GLN A 81 -4.19 0.19 3.64
CA GLN A 81 -3.62 -0.94 2.90
C GLN A 81 -2.61 -0.44 1.88
N ILE A 82 -1.51 -1.18 1.72
CA ILE A 82 -0.61 -1.09 0.58
C ILE A 82 -0.81 -2.37 -0.21
N ASN A 83 -1.30 -2.24 -1.43
CA ASN A 83 -1.68 -3.33 -2.30
C ASN A 83 -0.77 -3.37 -3.53
N GLY A 84 -0.55 -4.56 -4.09
CA GLY A 84 0.04 -4.76 -5.41
C GLY A 84 -0.99 -5.36 -6.35
N ARG A 85 -0.84 -5.14 -7.64
CA ARG A 85 -1.72 -5.74 -8.65
C ARG A 85 -1.57 -7.27 -8.62
N ASN A 86 -2.67 -8.00 -8.74
CA ASN A 86 -2.63 -9.45 -8.82
C ASN A 86 -2.11 -9.94 -10.19
N ALA A 87 -1.80 -11.23 -10.32
CA ALA A 87 -1.20 -11.79 -11.53
C ALA A 87 -2.08 -11.69 -12.79
N THR A 88 -3.39 -11.53 -12.63
CA THR A 88 -4.37 -11.41 -13.72
C THR A 88 -4.68 -9.97 -14.12
N ASP A 89 -4.09 -9.00 -13.41
CA ASP A 89 -4.29 -7.55 -13.62
C ASP A 89 -5.75 -7.08 -13.52
N ASP A 90 -6.57 -7.80 -12.76
CA ASP A 90 -7.99 -7.52 -12.59
C ASP A 90 -8.38 -7.11 -11.15
N GLY A 91 -7.41 -7.08 -10.22
CA GLY A 91 -7.62 -6.71 -8.83
C GLY A 91 -6.32 -6.44 -8.08
N PHE A 92 -6.45 -6.07 -6.81
CA PHE A 92 -5.32 -5.81 -5.91
C PHE A 92 -5.22 -6.85 -4.80
N GLU A 93 -3.99 -7.22 -4.44
CA GLU A 93 -3.68 -8.08 -3.31
C GLU A 93 -2.94 -7.29 -2.23
N THR A 94 -3.34 -7.45 -0.97
CA THR A 94 -2.73 -6.74 0.13
C THR A 94 -1.31 -7.25 0.41
N ILE A 95 -0.35 -6.33 0.37
CA ILE A 95 1.04 -6.58 0.76
C ILE A 95 1.20 -6.26 2.25
N VAL A 96 0.75 -5.06 2.67
CA VAL A 96 0.80 -4.62 4.07
C VAL A 96 -0.53 -3.97 4.44
N VAL A 97 -0.98 -4.19 5.67
CA VAL A 97 -2.13 -3.51 6.26
C VAL A 97 -1.79 -2.92 7.62
N PHE A 98 -2.31 -1.71 7.87
CA PHE A 98 -2.36 -1.08 9.18
C PHE A 98 -3.83 -1.01 9.61
N GLN A 99 -4.21 -1.75 10.62
CA GLN A 99 -5.57 -1.74 11.16
C GLN A 99 -5.63 -0.87 12.40
N ARG A 100 -6.55 0.09 12.42
CA ARG A 100 -6.84 0.88 13.63
C ARG A 100 -7.60 0.02 14.65
N ARG A 101 -7.25 0.16 15.93
CA ARG A 101 -7.93 -0.43 17.08
C ARG A 101 -8.06 0.60 18.21
N ALA A 102 -8.94 0.36 19.16
CA ALA A 102 -9.20 1.32 20.25
C ALA A 102 -7.95 1.55 21.13
N ALA A 103 -7.18 0.51 21.42
CA ALA A 103 -5.96 0.57 22.24
C ALA A 103 -4.66 0.58 21.43
N GLY A 104 -4.72 0.93 20.14
CA GLY A 104 -3.55 0.94 19.26
C GLY A 104 -3.89 0.42 17.87
N GLY A 105 -2.92 -0.14 17.17
CA GLY A 105 -3.10 -0.66 15.82
C GLY A 105 -2.42 -2.01 15.61
N ASN A 106 -2.83 -2.73 14.60
CA ASN A 106 -2.22 -3.98 14.14
C ASN A 106 -1.49 -3.77 12.82
N ILE A 107 -0.44 -4.55 12.58
CA ILE A 107 0.26 -4.62 11.29
C ILE A 107 0.08 -6.02 10.73
N GLY A 108 -0.43 -6.13 9.49
CA GLY A 108 -0.52 -7.39 8.76
C GLY A 108 0.42 -7.40 7.56
N ILE A 109 1.20 -8.47 7.40
CA ILE A 109 2.02 -8.73 6.22
C ILE A 109 1.37 -9.87 5.45
N ARG A 110 0.87 -9.55 4.24
CA ARG A 110 0.08 -10.45 3.37
C ARG A 110 -1.18 -11.03 4.03
N THR A 111 -1.70 -10.35 5.06
CA THR A 111 -2.98 -10.71 5.70
C THR A 111 -3.75 -9.46 6.06
N LYS A 112 -5.07 -9.46 5.79
CA LYS A 112 -5.97 -8.34 6.11
C LYS A 112 -6.61 -8.47 7.49
N ASP A 113 -6.83 -9.70 7.98
CA ASP A 113 -7.79 -9.99 9.06
C ASP A 113 -7.31 -11.02 10.09
N GLN A 114 -6.14 -11.63 9.89
CA GLN A 114 -5.65 -12.71 10.75
C GLN A 114 -4.92 -12.19 12.00
N PHE A 115 -5.59 -11.36 12.78
CA PHE A 115 -5.02 -10.79 14.02
C PHE A 115 -5.44 -11.51 15.30
N GLY A 116 -6.24 -12.59 15.19
CA GLY A 116 -6.69 -13.38 16.34
C GLY A 116 -7.39 -12.56 17.42
N SER A 117 -8.13 -11.52 17.06
CA SER A 117 -8.74 -10.51 17.94
C SER A 117 -7.73 -9.72 18.80
N GLY A 118 -6.43 -9.83 18.51
CA GLY A 118 -5.36 -9.08 19.19
C GLY A 118 -5.36 -7.59 18.87
N GLU A 119 -4.77 -6.81 19.77
CA GLU A 119 -4.48 -5.39 19.60
C GLU A 119 -2.98 -5.15 19.84
N GLY A 120 -2.35 -4.28 19.01
CA GLY A 120 -0.91 -4.04 19.06
C GLY A 120 -0.07 -5.23 18.58
N VAL A 121 -0.58 -6.02 17.63
CA VAL A 121 0.08 -7.23 17.12
C VAL A 121 0.57 -7.08 15.69
N ILE A 122 1.59 -7.88 15.35
CA ILE A 122 2.05 -8.07 13.98
C ILE A 122 1.65 -9.48 13.54
N ALA A 123 0.85 -9.59 12.49
CA ALA A 123 0.47 -10.85 11.86
C ALA A 123 1.20 -11.02 10.53
N ILE A 124 1.79 -12.18 10.29
CA ILE A 124 2.50 -12.53 9.05
C ILE A 124 1.84 -13.79 8.48
N ALA A 125 1.35 -13.71 7.24
CA ALA A 125 0.85 -14.88 6.54
C ALA A 125 2.00 -15.85 6.19
N ASN A 126 1.66 -17.13 5.98
CA ASN A 126 2.63 -18.10 5.45
C ASN A 126 3.24 -17.61 4.14
N ALA A 127 4.55 -17.79 3.99
CA ALA A 127 5.23 -17.58 2.72
C ALA A 127 4.66 -18.57 1.68
N SER A 128 4.22 -18.05 0.53
CA SER A 128 3.76 -18.91 -0.58
C SER A 128 4.92 -19.66 -1.23
N VAL A 129 6.11 -19.06 -1.19
CA VAL A 129 7.38 -19.66 -1.62
C VAL A 129 8.40 -19.36 -0.54
N GLU A 130 9.08 -20.39 -0.06
CA GLU A 130 10.15 -20.23 0.93
C GLU A 130 11.37 -19.52 0.28
N PRO A 131 12.07 -18.65 1.04
CA PRO A 131 13.30 -18.06 0.52
C PRO A 131 14.37 -19.14 0.34
N THR A 132 14.90 -19.28 -0.88
CA THR A 132 15.96 -20.25 -1.24
C THR A 132 17.33 -19.61 -1.39
N VAL A 133 17.37 -18.29 -1.69
CA VAL A 133 18.60 -17.52 -1.87
C VAL A 133 18.99 -16.88 -0.54
N ASN A 134 20.30 -16.87 -0.25
CA ASN A 134 20.81 -16.25 0.96
C ASN A 134 20.85 -14.73 0.79
N PRO A 135 20.43 -13.95 1.81
CA PRO A 135 20.61 -12.51 1.77
C PRO A 135 22.10 -12.15 1.80
N ALA A 136 22.52 -11.12 1.08
CA ALA A 136 23.90 -10.64 1.07
C ALA A 136 24.37 -10.11 2.43
N GLY A 137 23.43 -9.70 3.28
CA GLY A 137 23.65 -9.27 4.66
C GLY A 137 22.33 -9.36 5.44
N GLY A 138 22.41 -9.49 6.78
CA GLY A 138 21.23 -9.62 7.63
C GLY A 138 20.56 -11.00 7.53
N GLY A 139 19.24 -11.03 7.52
CA GLY A 139 18.45 -12.27 7.44
C GLY A 139 17.03 -12.04 6.97
N ILE A 140 16.33 -13.11 6.64
CA ILE A 140 14.94 -13.12 6.18
C ILE A 140 14.08 -13.78 7.26
N LEU A 141 13.07 -13.05 7.74
CA LEU A 141 12.05 -13.56 8.64
C LEU A 141 10.80 -13.92 7.84
N TYR A 142 10.26 -15.12 8.03
CA TYR A 142 9.09 -15.60 7.30
C TYR A 142 8.32 -16.62 8.13
N VAL A 143 7.08 -16.92 7.74
CA VAL A 143 6.27 -17.96 8.35
C VAL A 143 6.12 -19.12 7.36
N LYS A 144 6.32 -20.35 7.84
CA LYS A 144 6.11 -21.60 7.12
C LYS A 144 5.26 -22.52 7.97
N ASP A 145 4.12 -22.96 7.41
CA ASP A 145 3.19 -23.87 8.07
C ASP A 145 2.85 -23.44 9.51
N GLY A 146 2.67 -22.12 9.70
CA GLY A 146 2.40 -21.50 11.00
C GLY A 146 3.65 -21.27 11.89
N ALA A 147 4.79 -21.87 11.58
CA ALA A 147 6.01 -21.69 12.33
C ALA A 147 6.79 -20.42 11.91
N LEU A 148 7.31 -19.66 12.88
CA LEU A 148 8.17 -18.52 12.61
C LEU A 148 9.59 -18.98 12.30
N MET A 149 10.09 -18.63 11.14
CA MET A 149 11.37 -19.04 10.58
C MET A 149 12.31 -17.85 10.34
N TYR A 150 13.62 -18.11 10.44
CA TYR A 150 14.66 -17.16 10.08
C TYR A 150 15.69 -17.82 9.16
N ARG A 151 16.04 -17.18 8.06
CA ARG A 151 17.14 -17.57 7.18
C ARG A 151 18.26 -16.53 7.24
N GLY A 152 19.43 -16.93 7.73
CA GLY A 152 20.60 -16.07 7.82
C GLY A 152 21.39 -15.97 6.50
N SER A 153 22.33 -15.02 6.42
CA SER A 153 23.21 -14.81 5.25
C SER A 153 24.13 -16.00 4.94
N SER A 154 24.42 -16.85 5.94
CA SER A 154 25.18 -18.10 5.74
C SER A 154 24.34 -19.25 5.17
N GLY A 155 23.04 -19.06 4.94
CA GLY A 155 22.10 -20.06 4.45
C GLY A 155 21.47 -20.94 5.52
N HIS A 156 21.89 -20.83 6.78
CA HIS A 156 21.24 -21.55 7.85
C HIS A 156 19.79 -21.08 8.05
N VAL A 157 18.88 -22.04 8.11
CA VAL A 157 17.46 -21.82 8.43
C VAL A 157 17.23 -22.30 9.86
N LYS A 158 16.62 -21.44 10.69
CA LYS A 158 16.28 -21.74 12.07
C LYS A 158 14.80 -21.46 12.33
N MET A 159 14.13 -22.41 12.93
CA MET A 159 12.80 -22.19 13.51
C MET A 159 12.97 -21.37 14.80
N ILE A 160 12.29 -20.23 14.87
CA ILE A 160 12.28 -19.37 16.07
C ILE A 160 11.15 -19.80 17.00
N ALA A 161 9.95 -20.05 16.42
CA ALA A 161 8.79 -20.51 17.16
C ALA A 161 8.03 -21.58 16.36
N LYS A 162 7.51 -22.60 17.04
CA LYS A 162 6.65 -23.62 16.44
C LYS A 162 5.26 -23.05 16.14
N ALA A 163 4.57 -23.71 15.19
CA ALA A 163 3.15 -23.50 14.94
C ALA A 163 2.31 -23.89 16.15
#